data_f606c87aea5644a9553cfabf34c0d471
#
_entry.id   f606c87aea5644a9553cfabf34c0d471
#
_cell.length_a   1.000
_cell.length_b   1.000
_cell.length_c   1.000
_cell.angle_alpha   90.00
_cell.angle_beta   90.00
_cell.angle_gamma   90.00
#
_symmetry.space_group_name_H-M   'P 1'
#
loop_
_entity.id
_entity.type
_entity.pdbx_description
1 polymer ?
#
loop_
_entity_poly.entity_id
_entity_poly.type
_entity_poly.pdbx_seq_one_letter_code
_entity_poly.pdbx_strand_id
1 'polypeptide(L)'
;MGELRIEAEASVEVWTIDGEARRNALTRALVAELAQNVARVSKDRAVRAVVLTGAGDKAFCAGADLKERATMTPDEVRAFLDQLRTTFRSLERSDCVFIAYVNGAAFGGGTELALSCDLRVIAPTAEMGLTEVKLGIIPGGGGTQRLPRLIGKGAAKDLILSGRRVRAEEALRLGLAERQGTLADAKAWALEICENAPIAVSAAKHAIDEGLHLDLDGALALEQRRYAETIGTEDRLEGLKAFAEKRKPVYRGK
;
A
#
# COMPACT_ATOMS: atom_id res chain seq x y z
N MET A 1 15.08 -1.19 -19.64
CA MET A 1 14.88 -0.12 -18.66
C MET A 1 13.83 -0.61 -17.69
N GLY A 2 14.03 -0.47 -16.37
CA GLY A 2 13.04 -0.85 -15.36
C GLY A 2 11.75 -0.04 -15.52
N GLU A 3 10.65 -0.59 -15.05
CA GLU A 3 9.35 0.11 -15.05
C GLU A 3 9.08 0.82 -13.72
N LEU A 4 10.02 0.75 -12.77
CA LEU A 4 9.95 1.39 -11.45
C LEU A 4 11.16 2.33 -11.27
N ARG A 5 10.88 3.62 -11.13
CA ARG A 5 11.89 4.61 -10.76
C ARG A 5 11.86 4.81 -9.25
N ILE A 6 13.03 4.73 -8.60
CA ILE A 6 13.17 4.85 -7.15
C ILE A 6 14.04 6.06 -6.83
N GLU A 7 13.53 6.94 -5.99
CA GLU A 7 14.22 8.12 -5.46
C GLU A 7 14.23 8.03 -3.93
N ALA A 8 15.40 8.16 -3.32
CA ALA A 8 15.56 8.09 -1.86
C ALA A 8 15.67 9.48 -1.24
N GLU A 9 14.96 9.71 -0.14
CA GLU A 9 15.04 10.93 0.66
C GLU A 9 15.01 10.56 2.16
N ALA A 10 16.14 10.66 2.83
CA ALA A 10 16.32 10.21 4.21
C ALA A 10 15.93 8.73 4.39
N SER A 11 14.92 8.45 5.22
CA SER A 11 14.39 7.10 5.45
C SER A 11 13.15 6.76 4.61
N VAL A 12 12.83 7.59 3.62
CA VAL A 12 11.68 7.42 2.71
C VAL A 12 12.18 7.19 1.30
N GLU A 13 11.60 6.21 0.60
CA GLU A 13 11.76 6.09 -0.84
C GLU A 13 10.47 6.48 -1.55
N VAL A 14 10.59 7.12 -2.71
CA VAL A 14 9.49 7.35 -3.64
C VAL A 14 9.65 6.39 -4.81
N TRP A 15 8.66 5.51 -4.98
CA TRP A 15 8.60 4.56 -6.07
C TRP A 15 7.59 5.03 -7.11
N THR A 16 8.08 5.39 -8.29
CA THR A 16 7.23 5.85 -9.40
C THR A 16 7.14 4.76 -10.45
N ILE A 17 5.92 4.28 -10.72
CA ILE A 17 5.64 3.39 -11.85
C ILE A 17 5.83 4.22 -13.12
N ASP A 18 6.84 3.92 -13.93
CA ASP A 18 7.25 4.71 -15.11
C ASP A 18 6.80 4.04 -16.41
N GLY A 19 5.51 4.11 -16.66
CA GLY A 19 4.87 3.54 -17.83
C GLY A 19 3.73 4.43 -18.36
N GLU A 20 3.91 5.76 -18.37
CA GLU A 20 2.83 6.74 -18.68
C GLU A 20 2.12 6.47 -20.01
N ALA A 21 2.85 6.04 -21.05
CA ALA A 21 2.28 5.69 -22.35
C ALA A 21 1.24 4.54 -22.27
N ARG A 22 1.35 3.68 -21.25
CA ARG A 22 0.43 2.59 -20.93
C ARG A 22 -0.41 2.89 -19.67
N ARG A 23 -0.45 4.17 -19.25
CA ARG A 23 -1.12 4.60 -18.02
C ARG A 23 -0.64 3.80 -16.79
N ASN A 24 0.66 3.54 -16.73
CA ASN A 24 1.31 2.84 -15.63
C ASN A 24 0.72 1.43 -15.36
N ALA A 25 0.35 0.71 -16.44
CA ALA A 25 -0.27 -0.61 -16.34
C ALA A 25 0.69 -1.66 -15.76
N LEU A 26 0.12 -2.62 -15.02
CA LEU A 26 0.84 -3.75 -14.43
C LEU A 26 1.19 -4.78 -15.52
N THR A 27 2.46 -4.80 -15.90
CA THR A 27 3.08 -5.85 -16.71
C THR A 27 3.66 -6.94 -15.81
N ARG A 28 3.99 -8.11 -16.38
CA ARG A 28 4.74 -9.15 -15.65
C ARG A 28 6.08 -8.64 -15.13
N ALA A 29 6.76 -7.83 -15.94
CA ALA A 29 8.05 -7.23 -15.58
C ALA A 29 7.93 -6.28 -14.37
N LEU A 30 6.95 -5.36 -14.39
CA LEU A 30 6.70 -4.44 -13.28
C LEU A 30 6.33 -5.19 -11.99
N VAL A 31 5.47 -6.20 -12.07
CA VAL A 31 5.08 -6.99 -10.89
C VAL A 31 6.28 -7.72 -10.28
N ALA A 32 7.18 -8.26 -11.13
CA ALA A 32 8.42 -8.88 -10.66
C ALA A 32 9.37 -7.85 -10.03
N GLU A 33 9.51 -6.67 -10.64
CA GLU A 33 10.36 -5.58 -10.13
C GLU A 33 9.82 -5.03 -8.79
N LEU A 34 8.50 -4.87 -8.65
CA LEU A 34 7.85 -4.54 -7.37
C LEU A 34 8.17 -5.59 -6.30
N ALA A 35 8.02 -6.90 -6.60
CA ALA A 35 8.31 -7.96 -5.65
C ALA A 35 9.77 -7.94 -5.17
N GLN A 36 10.72 -7.72 -6.08
CA GLN A 36 12.15 -7.61 -5.76
C GLN A 36 12.43 -6.41 -4.84
N ASN A 37 11.84 -5.25 -5.14
CA ASN A 37 12.05 -4.05 -4.34
C ASN A 37 11.37 -4.13 -2.98
N VAL A 38 10.17 -4.72 -2.86
CA VAL A 38 9.57 -5.01 -1.56
C VAL A 38 10.46 -5.93 -0.72
N ALA A 39 11.00 -6.99 -1.32
CA ALA A 39 11.93 -7.89 -0.63
C ALA A 39 13.24 -7.20 -0.22
N ARG A 40 13.69 -6.20 -0.97
CA ARG A 40 14.86 -5.37 -0.64
C ARG A 40 14.58 -4.50 0.58
N VAL A 41 13.53 -3.67 0.55
CA VAL A 41 13.22 -2.74 1.66
C VAL A 41 12.79 -3.47 2.93
N SER A 42 12.21 -4.67 2.82
CA SER A 42 11.90 -5.51 3.99
C SER A 42 13.15 -6.00 4.74
N LYS A 43 14.34 -5.94 4.12
CA LYS A 43 15.63 -6.28 4.74
C LYS A 43 16.45 -5.04 5.10
N ASP A 44 16.18 -3.91 4.48
CA ASP A 44 16.91 -2.67 4.67
C ASP A 44 16.23 -1.79 5.71
N ARG A 45 16.71 -1.85 6.94
CA ARG A 45 16.18 -1.04 8.05
C ARG A 45 16.40 0.47 7.89
N ALA A 46 17.20 0.92 6.92
CA ALA A 46 17.37 2.34 6.63
C ALA A 46 16.12 2.91 5.94
N VAL A 47 15.39 2.09 5.15
CA VAL A 47 14.14 2.49 4.51
C VAL A 47 12.97 2.16 5.44
N ARG A 48 12.29 3.18 5.96
CA ARG A 48 11.19 3.04 6.92
C ARG A 48 9.82 3.21 6.28
N ALA A 49 9.74 3.99 5.20
CA ALA A 49 8.50 4.16 4.45
C ALA A 49 8.77 4.28 2.94
N VAL A 50 7.78 3.87 2.16
CA VAL A 50 7.75 3.99 0.70
C VAL A 50 6.49 4.73 0.30
N VAL A 51 6.64 5.77 -0.53
CA VAL A 51 5.53 6.42 -1.23
C VAL A 51 5.48 5.86 -2.65
N LEU A 52 4.43 5.10 -2.98
CA LEU A 52 4.21 4.52 -4.29
C LEU A 52 3.28 5.41 -5.12
N THR A 53 3.68 5.76 -6.35
CA THR A 53 2.89 6.61 -7.25
C THR A 53 3.08 6.23 -8.71
N GLY A 54 2.33 6.84 -9.61
CA GLY A 54 2.47 6.68 -11.05
C GLY A 54 3.15 7.90 -11.70
N ALA A 55 3.87 7.69 -12.80
CA ALA A 55 4.42 8.78 -13.61
C ALA A 55 3.29 9.59 -14.26
N GLY A 56 3.52 10.90 -14.43
CA GLY A 56 2.56 11.83 -15.00
C GLY A 56 1.41 12.17 -14.05
N ASP A 57 0.34 12.69 -14.59
CA ASP A 57 -0.85 13.15 -13.86
C ASP A 57 -2.15 12.38 -14.24
N LYS A 58 -2.07 11.50 -15.23
CA LYS A 58 -3.26 10.82 -15.79
C LYS A 58 -3.64 9.56 -15.03
N ALA A 59 -2.67 8.82 -14.52
CA ALA A 59 -2.93 7.55 -13.87
C ALA A 59 -1.91 7.25 -12.76
N PHE A 60 -2.38 6.76 -11.65
CA PHE A 60 -1.59 6.02 -10.71
C PHE A 60 -1.20 4.66 -11.33
N CYS A 61 -2.21 3.86 -11.68
CA CYS A 61 -2.05 2.59 -12.36
C CYS A 61 -3.41 2.16 -12.95
N ALA A 62 -3.46 1.92 -14.26
CA ALA A 62 -4.70 1.53 -14.95
C ALA A 62 -5.09 0.05 -14.79
N GLY A 63 -4.36 -0.72 -13.98
CA GLY A 63 -4.55 -2.16 -13.78
C GLY A 63 -3.66 -3.00 -14.68
N ALA A 64 -4.00 -4.28 -14.86
CA ALA A 64 -3.21 -5.19 -15.69
C ALA A 64 -3.13 -4.70 -17.14
N ASP A 65 -1.95 -4.87 -17.77
CA ASP A 65 -1.79 -4.56 -19.20
C ASP A 65 -2.67 -5.49 -20.02
N LEU A 66 -3.76 -4.95 -20.58
CA LEU A 66 -4.73 -5.74 -21.35
C LEU A 66 -4.14 -6.27 -22.67
N LYS A 67 -3.13 -5.61 -23.25
CA LYS A 67 -2.46 -6.09 -24.45
C LYS A 67 -1.62 -7.32 -24.12
N GLU A 68 -0.86 -7.28 -23.02
CA GLU A 68 -0.13 -8.44 -22.53
C GLU A 68 -1.08 -9.57 -22.11
N ARG A 69 -2.17 -9.23 -21.40
CA ARG A 69 -3.20 -10.20 -20.97
C ARG A 69 -3.88 -10.93 -22.13
N ALA A 70 -4.13 -10.26 -23.24
CA ALA A 70 -4.77 -10.85 -24.42
C ALA A 70 -3.94 -11.97 -25.09
N THR A 71 -2.63 -11.99 -24.85
CA THR A 71 -1.72 -13.02 -25.42
C THR A 71 -1.44 -14.19 -24.47
N MET A 72 -1.92 -14.12 -23.22
CA MET A 72 -1.67 -15.14 -22.21
C MET A 72 -2.58 -16.35 -22.38
N THR A 73 -2.00 -17.53 -22.27
CA THR A 73 -2.76 -18.77 -22.06
C THR A 73 -3.45 -18.76 -20.68
N PRO A 74 -4.47 -19.62 -20.45
CA PRO A 74 -5.12 -19.71 -19.13
C PRO A 74 -4.15 -20.00 -17.98
N ASP A 75 -3.08 -20.79 -18.21
CA ASP A 75 -2.09 -21.10 -17.19
C ASP A 75 -1.18 -19.92 -16.89
N GLU A 76 -0.77 -19.16 -17.92
CA GLU A 76 -0.02 -17.92 -17.74
C GLU A 76 -0.86 -16.85 -16.99
N VAL A 77 -2.17 -16.80 -17.24
CA VAL A 77 -3.08 -15.93 -16.48
C VAL A 77 -3.09 -16.33 -15.01
N ARG A 78 -3.20 -17.62 -14.68
CA ARG A 78 -3.15 -18.11 -13.30
C ARG A 78 -1.82 -17.74 -12.62
N ALA A 79 -0.70 -18.03 -13.28
CA ALA A 79 0.63 -17.71 -12.79
C ALA A 79 0.82 -16.19 -12.54
N PHE A 80 0.35 -15.35 -13.45
CA PHE A 80 0.39 -13.90 -13.29
C PHE A 80 -0.44 -13.43 -12.09
N LEU A 81 -1.66 -13.96 -11.91
CA LEU A 81 -2.52 -13.63 -10.77
C LEU A 81 -1.90 -14.08 -9.44
N ASP A 82 -1.24 -15.24 -9.42
CA ASP A 82 -0.57 -15.74 -8.22
C ASP A 82 0.65 -14.88 -7.86
N GLN A 83 1.43 -14.47 -8.87
CA GLN A 83 2.53 -13.51 -8.68
C GLN A 83 2.00 -12.16 -8.16
N LEU A 84 0.94 -11.63 -8.75
CA LEU A 84 0.31 -10.38 -8.36
C LEU A 84 -0.16 -10.42 -6.90
N ARG A 85 -0.89 -11.48 -6.51
CA ARG A 85 -1.36 -11.67 -5.13
C ARG A 85 -0.22 -11.77 -4.14
N THR A 86 0.81 -12.54 -4.48
CA THR A 86 2.01 -12.70 -3.64
C THR A 86 2.73 -11.37 -3.45
N THR A 87 2.92 -10.61 -4.54
CA THR A 87 3.55 -9.29 -4.50
C THR A 87 2.74 -8.31 -3.64
N PHE A 88 1.42 -8.24 -3.84
CA PHE A 88 0.57 -7.36 -3.05
C PHE A 88 0.54 -7.76 -1.56
N ARG A 89 0.53 -9.06 -1.29
CA ARG A 89 0.61 -9.54 0.09
C ARG A 89 1.96 -9.22 0.75
N SER A 90 3.05 -9.14 -0.02
CA SER A 90 4.37 -8.79 0.53
C SER A 90 4.47 -7.33 0.98
N LEU A 91 3.74 -6.40 0.33
CA LEU A 91 3.61 -5.01 0.79
C LEU A 91 3.00 -4.94 2.19
N GLU A 92 1.89 -5.64 2.40
CA GLU A 92 1.20 -5.69 3.70
C GLU A 92 2.07 -6.31 4.80
N ARG A 93 2.88 -7.33 4.46
CA ARG A 93 3.73 -8.07 5.41
C ARG A 93 5.10 -7.43 5.66
N SER A 94 5.42 -6.34 4.99
CA SER A 94 6.67 -5.63 5.19
C SER A 94 6.65 -4.83 6.49
N ASP A 95 7.81 -4.75 7.16
CA ASP A 95 8.01 -3.83 8.29
C ASP A 95 8.02 -2.36 7.85
N CYS A 96 8.30 -2.12 6.56
CA CYS A 96 8.25 -0.81 5.94
C CYS A 96 6.78 -0.36 5.73
N VAL A 97 6.49 0.92 5.97
CA VAL A 97 5.16 1.48 5.73
C VAL A 97 5.02 1.89 4.27
N PHE A 98 3.97 1.41 3.59
CA PHE A 98 3.67 1.78 2.22
C PHE A 98 2.51 2.77 2.14
N ILE A 99 2.72 3.92 1.50
CA ILE A 99 1.70 4.92 1.24
C ILE A 99 1.48 5.01 -0.27
N ALA A 100 0.27 4.71 -0.75
CA ALA A 100 -0.08 4.96 -2.14
C ALA A 100 -0.45 6.45 -2.31
N TYR A 101 0.29 7.17 -3.14
CA TYR A 101 -0.16 8.46 -3.66
C TYR A 101 -0.89 8.23 -4.99
N VAL A 102 -2.21 8.22 -4.93
CA VAL A 102 -3.09 8.02 -6.10
C VAL A 102 -3.17 9.35 -6.86
N ASN A 103 -2.20 9.58 -7.77
CA ASN A 103 -2.03 10.84 -8.52
C ASN A 103 -3.00 10.99 -9.69
N GLY A 104 -3.74 9.95 -10.06
CA GLY A 104 -4.68 9.92 -11.18
C GLY A 104 -5.53 8.67 -11.15
N ALA A 105 -5.94 8.16 -12.31
CA ALA A 105 -6.78 6.98 -12.42
C ALA A 105 -6.12 5.73 -11.80
N ALA A 106 -6.81 5.07 -10.88
CA ALA A 106 -6.44 3.78 -10.31
C ALA A 106 -7.57 2.79 -10.58
N PHE A 107 -7.39 1.86 -11.53
CA PHE A 107 -8.46 0.94 -11.92
C PHE A 107 -8.02 -0.52 -11.84
N GLY A 108 -8.95 -1.40 -11.48
CA GLY A 108 -8.70 -2.82 -11.37
C GLY A 108 -7.49 -3.13 -10.49
N GLY A 109 -6.49 -3.83 -11.04
CA GLY A 109 -5.24 -4.13 -10.35
C GLY A 109 -4.51 -2.90 -9.78
N GLY A 110 -4.70 -1.70 -10.35
CA GLY A 110 -4.17 -0.45 -9.82
C GLY A 110 -4.85 -0.03 -8.51
N THR A 111 -6.18 -0.19 -8.43
CA THR A 111 -6.89 -0.03 -7.16
C THR A 111 -6.46 -1.12 -6.17
N GLU A 112 -6.30 -2.38 -6.60
CA GLU A 112 -5.85 -3.47 -5.75
C GLU A 112 -4.44 -3.24 -5.18
N LEU A 113 -3.53 -2.65 -5.99
CA LEU A 113 -2.20 -2.22 -5.56
C LEU A 113 -2.29 -1.11 -4.49
N ALA A 114 -3.11 -0.09 -4.71
CA ALA A 114 -3.34 0.97 -3.73
C ALA A 114 -3.95 0.43 -2.42
N LEU A 115 -4.86 -0.55 -2.51
CA LEU A 115 -5.46 -1.23 -1.35
C LEU A 115 -4.48 -2.13 -0.60
N SER A 116 -3.39 -2.56 -1.21
CA SER A 116 -2.34 -3.35 -0.56
C SER A 116 -1.28 -2.51 0.13
N CYS A 117 -1.29 -1.19 -0.08
CA CYS A 117 -0.53 -0.24 0.73
C CYS A 117 -1.23 0.00 2.07
N ASP A 118 -0.47 0.40 3.09
CA ASP A 118 -1.01 0.68 4.43
C ASP A 118 -1.96 1.88 4.41
N LEU A 119 -1.57 2.93 3.71
CA LEU A 119 -2.27 4.21 3.67
C LEU A 119 -2.38 4.75 2.24
N ARG A 120 -3.34 5.64 1.98
CA ARG A 120 -3.60 6.24 0.67
C ARG A 120 -3.80 7.75 0.80
N VAL A 121 -3.06 8.49 -0.03
CA VAL A 121 -3.30 9.91 -0.31
C VAL A 121 -3.86 9.99 -1.73
N ILE A 122 -4.98 10.66 -1.93
CA ILE A 122 -5.61 10.76 -3.24
C ILE A 122 -5.53 12.19 -3.78
N ALA A 123 -5.11 12.36 -5.03
CA ALA A 123 -5.15 13.66 -5.70
C ALA A 123 -6.60 14.10 -5.94
N PRO A 124 -6.91 15.42 -5.91
CA PRO A 124 -8.29 15.90 -6.09
C PRO A 124 -8.97 15.44 -7.37
N THR A 125 -8.19 15.22 -8.43
CA THR A 125 -8.68 14.80 -9.76
C THR A 125 -8.66 13.30 -9.98
N ALA A 126 -8.14 12.52 -9.02
CA ALA A 126 -7.99 11.09 -9.15
C ALA A 126 -9.32 10.33 -9.00
N GLU A 127 -9.36 9.16 -9.62
CA GLU A 127 -10.47 8.23 -9.55
C GLU A 127 -9.96 6.82 -9.23
N MET A 128 -10.72 6.09 -8.42
CA MET A 128 -10.46 4.68 -8.11
C MET A 128 -11.64 3.81 -8.54
N GLY A 129 -11.40 2.53 -8.81
CA GLY A 129 -12.48 1.58 -9.09
C GLY A 129 -12.01 0.18 -9.43
N LEU A 130 -12.82 -0.80 -9.04
CA LEU A 130 -12.67 -2.20 -9.43
C LEU A 130 -13.65 -2.47 -10.58
N THR A 131 -13.16 -2.33 -11.80
CA THR A 131 -14.00 -2.29 -13.03
C THR A 131 -14.04 -3.62 -13.78
N GLU A 132 -13.48 -4.67 -13.22
CA GLU A 132 -13.23 -5.97 -13.85
C GLU A 132 -14.50 -6.66 -14.34
N VAL A 133 -15.63 -6.48 -13.65
CA VAL A 133 -16.90 -7.09 -14.06
C VAL A 133 -17.37 -6.60 -15.44
N LYS A 134 -16.96 -5.40 -15.85
CA LYS A 134 -17.21 -4.87 -17.20
C LYS A 134 -16.43 -5.58 -18.30
N LEU A 135 -15.42 -6.35 -17.90
CA LEU A 135 -14.59 -7.20 -18.78
C LEU A 135 -14.94 -8.70 -18.65
N GLY A 136 -16.04 -9.04 -17.94
CA GLY A 136 -16.44 -10.42 -17.71
C GLY A 136 -15.58 -11.21 -16.74
N ILE A 137 -14.79 -10.53 -15.90
CA ILE A 137 -13.92 -11.13 -14.88
C ILE A 137 -14.15 -10.45 -13.52
N ILE A 138 -13.51 -10.95 -12.47
CA ILE A 138 -13.54 -10.34 -11.14
C ILE A 138 -12.15 -9.80 -10.76
N PRO A 139 -12.05 -8.91 -9.75
CA PRO A 139 -10.76 -8.50 -9.20
C PRO A 139 -9.92 -9.71 -8.78
N GLY A 140 -8.70 -9.79 -9.28
CA GLY A 140 -7.83 -10.97 -9.12
C GLY A 140 -6.65 -10.77 -8.17
N GLY A 141 -6.30 -9.53 -7.83
CA GLY A 141 -5.20 -9.18 -6.93
C GLY A 141 -5.62 -9.01 -5.46
N GLY A 142 -6.88 -9.30 -5.11
CA GLY A 142 -7.39 -9.26 -3.75
C GLY A 142 -8.42 -8.17 -3.46
N GLY A 143 -8.86 -7.42 -4.47
CA GLY A 143 -9.84 -6.34 -4.32
C GLY A 143 -11.16 -6.79 -3.70
N THR A 144 -11.66 -7.98 -4.04
CA THR A 144 -12.86 -8.57 -3.43
C THR A 144 -12.72 -8.85 -1.94
N GLN A 145 -11.49 -8.85 -1.43
CA GLN A 145 -11.20 -9.14 -0.02
C GLN A 145 -10.80 -7.89 0.76
N ARG A 146 -9.92 -7.04 0.16
CA ARG A 146 -9.43 -5.83 0.83
C ARG A 146 -10.49 -4.74 0.88
N LEU A 147 -11.19 -4.49 -0.23
CA LEU A 147 -12.18 -3.42 -0.29
C LEU A 147 -13.30 -3.56 0.75
N PRO A 148 -13.98 -4.73 0.90
CA PRO A 148 -15.04 -4.85 1.90
C PRO A 148 -14.56 -4.81 3.35
N ARG A 149 -13.28 -5.11 3.61
CA ARG A 149 -12.67 -4.95 4.94
C ARG A 149 -12.40 -3.49 5.26
N LEU A 150 -12.15 -2.68 4.24
CA LEU A 150 -11.86 -1.25 4.39
C LEU A 150 -13.14 -0.40 4.48
N ILE A 151 -14.08 -0.58 3.54
CA ILE A 151 -15.26 0.29 3.41
C ILE A 151 -16.59 -0.39 3.72
N GLY A 152 -16.53 -1.62 4.21
CA GLY A 152 -17.72 -2.41 4.51
C GLY A 152 -18.33 -3.12 3.30
N LYS A 153 -19.07 -4.21 3.58
CA LYS A 153 -19.58 -5.14 2.56
C LYS A 153 -20.56 -4.49 1.57
N GLY A 154 -21.42 -3.58 2.05
CA GLY A 154 -22.43 -2.93 1.21
C GLY A 154 -21.81 -2.02 0.15
N ALA A 155 -20.96 -1.08 0.58
CA ALA A 155 -20.26 -0.15 -0.32
C ALA A 155 -19.33 -0.90 -1.28
N ALA A 156 -18.60 -1.91 -0.79
CA ALA A 156 -17.74 -2.72 -1.65
C ALA A 156 -18.52 -3.47 -2.75
N LYS A 157 -19.70 -4.03 -2.43
CA LYS A 157 -20.57 -4.66 -3.42
C LYS A 157 -21.07 -3.67 -4.46
N ASP A 158 -21.49 -2.47 -4.03
CA ASP A 158 -21.91 -1.43 -4.96
C ASP A 158 -20.79 -1.13 -5.97
N LEU A 159 -19.57 -0.88 -5.50
CA LEU A 159 -18.43 -0.55 -6.37
C LEU A 159 -18.04 -1.70 -7.29
N ILE A 160 -17.92 -2.92 -6.77
CA ILE A 160 -17.45 -4.07 -7.54
C ILE A 160 -18.48 -4.56 -8.53
N LEU A 161 -19.77 -4.71 -8.11
CA LEU A 161 -20.79 -5.30 -8.96
C LEU A 161 -21.25 -4.35 -10.07
N SER A 162 -21.24 -3.03 -9.82
CA SER A 162 -21.51 -2.03 -10.85
C SER A 162 -20.27 -1.73 -11.71
N GLY A 163 -19.07 -1.99 -11.20
CA GLY A 163 -17.81 -1.56 -11.80
C GLY A 163 -17.73 -0.04 -11.96
N ARG A 164 -18.42 0.72 -11.11
CA ARG A 164 -18.40 2.18 -11.15
C ARG A 164 -17.09 2.73 -10.56
N ARG A 165 -16.78 3.95 -10.91
CA ARG A 165 -15.62 4.68 -10.43
C ARG A 165 -16.02 5.59 -9.28
N VAL A 166 -15.05 5.86 -8.41
CA VAL A 166 -15.17 6.72 -7.22
C VAL A 166 -14.19 7.87 -7.38
N ARG A 167 -14.67 9.09 -7.30
CA ARG A 167 -13.83 10.30 -7.28
C ARG A 167 -13.26 10.55 -5.89
N ALA A 168 -12.25 11.41 -5.81
CA ALA A 168 -11.51 11.69 -4.57
C ALA A 168 -12.42 12.02 -3.37
N GLU A 169 -13.41 12.89 -3.54
CA GLU A 169 -14.33 13.28 -2.46
C GLU A 169 -15.13 12.08 -1.94
N GLU A 170 -15.66 11.24 -2.83
CA GLU A 170 -16.37 10.03 -2.43
C GLU A 170 -15.45 8.99 -1.83
N ALA A 171 -14.22 8.86 -2.35
CA ALA A 171 -13.21 7.95 -1.80
C ALA A 171 -12.89 8.28 -0.33
N LEU A 172 -12.72 9.55 0.00
CA LEU A 172 -12.55 10.02 1.37
C LEU A 172 -13.78 9.71 2.24
N ARG A 173 -14.97 10.04 1.76
CA ARG A 173 -16.22 9.79 2.49
C ARG A 173 -16.46 8.32 2.79
N LEU A 174 -16.07 7.43 1.89
CA LEU A 174 -16.17 5.98 2.06
C LEU A 174 -15.04 5.38 2.92
N GLY A 175 -13.97 6.13 3.20
CA GLY A 175 -12.76 5.59 3.84
C GLY A 175 -11.89 4.76 2.88
N LEU A 176 -12.04 4.95 1.55
CA LEU A 176 -11.21 4.32 0.54
C LEU A 176 -9.83 4.99 0.42
N ALA A 177 -9.73 6.24 0.83
CA ALA A 177 -8.49 6.97 1.02
C ALA A 177 -8.55 7.75 2.34
N GLU A 178 -7.42 7.92 3.00
CA GLU A 178 -7.33 8.56 4.32
C GLU A 178 -7.16 10.08 4.20
N ARG A 179 -6.43 10.55 3.17
CA ARG A 179 -6.13 11.98 2.97
C ARG A 179 -6.28 12.37 1.50
N GLN A 180 -6.69 13.60 1.25
CA GLN A 180 -6.57 14.24 -0.06
C GLN A 180 -5.33 15.14 -0.05
N GLY A 181 -4.54 15.13 -1.15
CA GLY A 181 -3.35 15.95 -1.21
C GLY A 181 -2.50 15.72 -2.46
N THR A 182 -1.25 16.14 -2.36
CA THR A 182 -0.22 16.06 -3.38
C THR A 182 0.82 15.00 -3.05
N LEU A 183 1.77 14.74 -3.95
CA LEU A 183 2.93 13.91 -3.66
C LEU A 183 3.76 14.46 -2.48
N ALA A 184 3.86 15.78 -2.37
CA ALA A 184 4.56 16.41 -1.24
C ALA A 184 3.87 16.12 0.09
N ASP A 185 2.52 16.10 0.13
CA ASP A 185 1.75 15.75 1.32
C ASP A 185 1.94 14.27 1.69
N ALA A 186 1.97 13.36 0.71
CA ALA A 186 2.25 11.95 0.94
C ALA A 186 3.66 11.72 1.50
N LYS A 187 4.66 12.42 0.96
CA LYS A 187 6.05 12.39 1.46
C LYS A 187 6.14 12.96 2.87
N ALA A 188 5.50 14.08 3.15
CA ALA A 188 5.47 14.68 4.48
C ALA A 188 4.86 13.73 5.50
N TRP A 189 3.78 13.03 5.14
CA TRP A 189 3.17 12.01 6.00
C TRP A 189 4.08 10.81 6.23
N ALA A 190 4.78 10.33 5.19
CA ALA A 190 5.77 9.28 5.33
C ALA A 190 6.90 9.67 6.29
N LEU A 191 7.42 10.91 6.17
CA LEU A 191 8.45 11.43 7.06
C LEU A 191 7.95 11.57 8.51
N GLU A 192 6.71 12.05 8.71
CA GLU A 192 6.05 12.11 10.03
C GLU A 192 5.99 10.73 10.69
N ILE A 193 5.62 9.69 9.95
CA ILE A 193 5.62 8.30 10.45
C ILE A 193 7.02 7.84 10.80
N CYS A 194 8.01 8.19 9.98
CA CYS A 194 9.41 7.85 10.20
C CYS A 194 10.05 8.59 11.40
N GLU A 195 9.44 9.63 11.95
CA GLU A 195 9.87 10.24 13.21
C GLU A 195 9.63 9.32 14.42
N ASN A 196 8.77 8.30 14.29
CA ASN A 196 8.44 7.36 15.37
C ASN A 196 9.44 6.19 15.43
N ALA A 197 9.46 5.47 16.57
CA ALA A 197 10.32 4.30 16.77
C ALA A 197 9.96 3.18 15.77
N PRO A 198 10.87 2.74 14.89
CA PRO A 198 10.54 1.85 13.77
C PRO A 198 10.03 0.48 14.22
N ILE A 199 10.57 -0.09 15.30
CA ILE A 199 10.08 -1.36 15.85
C ILE A 199 8.63 -1.22 16.35
N ALA A 200 8.31 -0.09 16.99
CA ALA A 200 6.95 0.16 17.46
C ALA A 200 5.96 0.38 16.31
N VAL A 201 6.37 1.08 15.25
CA VAL A 201 5.55 1.29 14.04
C VAL A 201 5.26 -0.06 13.36
N SER A 202 6.28 -0.89 13.14
CA SER A 202 6.13 -2.23 12.55
C SER A 202 5.25 -3.12 13.43
N ALA A 203 5.49 -3.17 14.73
CA ALA A 203 4.68 -3.98 15.67
C ALA A 203 3.20 -3.56 15.66
N ALA A 204 2.92 -2.25 15.64
CA ALA A 204 1.56 -1.74 15.58
C ALA A 204 0.87 -2.08 14.25
N LYS A 205 1.57 -1.90 13.10
CA LYS A 205 1.09 -2.29 11.78
C LYS A 205 0.68 -3.76 11.76
N HIS A 206 1.57 -4.66 12.16
CA HIS A 206 1.29 -6.10 12.18
C HIS A 206 0.21 -6.49 13.18
N ALA A 207 0.14 -5.84 14.35
CA ALA A 207 -0.93 -6.08 15.32
C ALA A 207 -2.31 -5.75 14.74
N ILE A 208 -2.43 -4.65 13.98
CA ILE A 208 -3.66 -4.24 13.30
C ILE A 208 -4.00 -5.23 12.19
N ASP A 209 -3.07 -5.48 11.26
CA ASP A 209 -3.33 -6.27 10.06
C ASP A 209 -3.68 -7.73 10.37
N GLU A 210 -2.92 -8.36 11.27
CA GLU A 210 -3.13 -9.75 11.64
C GLU A 210 -4.31 -9.91 12.61
N GLY A 211 -4.50 -8.94 13.52
CA GLY A 211 -5.56 -8.96 14.55
C GLY A 211 -6.97 -8.90 13.94
N LEU A 212 -7.15 -8.18 12.82
CA LEU A 212 -8.45 -8.09 12.12
C LEU A 212 -8.96 -9.44 11.56
N HIS A 213 -8.15 -10.49 11.59
CA HIS A 213 -8.51 -11.84 11.15
C HIS A 213 -8.85 -12.79 12.31
N LEU A 214 -8.74 -12.32 13.55
CA LEU A 214 -8.96 -13.09 14.78
C LEU A 214 -10.25 -12.63 15.47
N ASP A 215 -10.72 -13.44 16.43
CA ASP A 215 -11.66 -12.95 17.43
C ASP A 215 -10.94 -11.96 18.39
N LEU A 216 -11.69 -11.25 19.20
CA LEU A 216 -11.13 -10.20 20.06
C LEU A 216 -10.08 -10.74 21.04
N ASP A 217 -10.31 -11.91 21.66
CA ASP A 217 -9.37 -12.48 22.61
C ASP A 217 -8.06 -12.90 21.94
N GLY A 218 -8.14 -13.51 20.76
CA GLY A 218 -6.99 -13.85 19.92
C GLY A 218 -6.23 -12.60 19.44
N ALA A 219 -6.96 -11.54 19.07
CA ALA A 219 -6.37 -10.25 18.66
C ALA A 219 -5.64 -9.57 19.82
N LEU A 220 -6.23 -9.53 21.02
CA LEU A 220 -5.59 -8.98 22.23
C LEU A 220 -4.34 -9.78 22.63
N ALA A 221 -4.38 -11.12 22.51
CA ALA A 221 -3.20 -11.96 22.75
C ALA A 221 -2.09 -11.70 21.69
N LEU A 222 -2.46 -11.41 20.44
CA LEU A 222 -1.51 -11.00 19.41
C LEU A 222 -0.91 -9.63 19.74
N GLU A 223 -1.73 -8.65 20.09
CA GLU A 223 -1.28 -7.30 20.48
C GLU A 223 -0.25 -7.38 21.61
N GLN A 224 -0.51 -8.19 22.64
CA GLN A 224 0.43 -8.39 23.74
C GLN A 224 1.77 -8.96 23.26
N ARG A 225 1.79 -9.90 22.33
CA ARG A 225 3.04 -10.43 21.74
C ARG A 225 3.79 -9.35 20.97
N ARG A 226 3.09 -8.58 20.14
CA ARG A 226 3.68 -7.47 19.37
C ARG A 226 4.18 -6.35 20.29
N TYR A 227 3.46 -6.05 21.36
CA TYR A 227 3.93 -5.09 22.36
C TYR A 227 5.22 -5.55 23.05
N ALA A 228 5.35 -6.85 23.34
CA ALA A 228 6.55 -7.41 23.95
C ALA A 228 7.82 -7.19 23.13
N GLU A 229 7.72 -7.07 21.79
CA GLU A 229 8.85 -6.74 20.91
C GLU A 229 9.45 -5.34 21.18
N THR A 230 8.66 -4.44 21.77
CA THR A 230 9.09 -3.06 22.09
C THR A 230 9.66 -2.90 23.49
N ILE A 231 9.39 -3.82 24.43
CA ILE A 231 9.72 -3.67 25.85
C ILE A 231 11.23 -3.52 26.09
N GLY A 232 12.03 -4.33 25.39
CA GLY A 232 13.49 -4.39 25.55
C GLY A 232 14.27 -3.41 24.68
N THR A 233 13.62 -2.52 23.92
CA THR A 233 14.29 -1.65 22.96
C THR A 233 14.93 -0.43 23.60
N GLU A 234 16.07 0.00 23.04
CA GLU A 234 16.69 1.30 23.39
C GLU A 234 15.75 2.47 23.04
N ASP A 235 15.00 2.34 21.93
CA ASP A 235 14.05 3.36 21.47
C ASP A 235 12.94 3.61 22.49
N ARG A 236 12.46 2.57 23.19
CA ARG A 236 11.49 2.74 24.28
C ARG A 236 12.06 3.60 25.41
N LEU A 237 13.30 3.35 25.80
CA LEU A 237 13.97 4.13 26.86
C LEU A 237 14.22 5.57 26.40
N GLU A 238 14.66 5.75 25.16
CA GLU A 238 14.84 7.07 24.54
C GLU A 238 13.51 7.84 24.51
N GLY A 239 12.42 7.22 24.12
CA GLY A 239 11.10 7.85 24.09
C GLY A 239 10.66 8.36 25.46
N LEU A 240 10.81 7.54 26.51
CA LEU A 240 10.50 7.94 27.89
C LEU A 240 11.40 9.08 28.36
N LYS A 241 12.70 9.02 28.06
CA LYS A 241 13.67 10.06 28.41
C LYS A 241 13.38 11.38 27.70
N ALA A 242 13.16 11.34 26.38
CA ALA A 242 12.86 12.51 25.56
C ALA A 242 11.57 13.20 26.04
N PHE A 243 10.54 12.40 26.39
CA PHE A 243 9.30 12.92 26.94
C PHE A 243 9.52 13.66 28.27
N ALA A 244 10.30 13.07 29.21
CA ALA A 244 10.62 13.71 30.50
C ALA A 244 11.43 15.00 30.32
N GLU A 245 12.35 15.01 29.34
CA GLU A 245 13.21 16.15 29.01
C GLU A 245 12.54 17.19 28.09
N LYS A 246 11.30 16.94 27.62
CA LYS A 246 10.53 17.80 26.68
C LYS A 246 11.29 18.11 25.39
N ARG A 247 11.99 17.14 24.84
CA ARG A 247 12.71 17.21 23.56
C ARG A 247 12.19 16.20 22.56
N LYS A 248 12.56 16.37 21.29
CA LYS A 248 12.31 15.32 20.28
C LYS A 248 13.17 14.09 20.56
N PRO A 249 12.60 12.86 20.45
CA PRO A 249 13.36 11.62 20.55
C PRO A 249 14.25 11.40 19.31
N VAL A 250 15.29 10.56 19.47
CA VAL A 250 16.13 10.11 18.36
C VAL A 250 16.10 8.58 18.32
N TYR A 251 15.20 8.04 17.53
CA TYR A 251 15.01 6.59 17.40
C TYR A 251 15.99 5.95 16.43
N ARG A 252 16.48 4.76 16.77
CA ARG A 252 17.53 4.05 16.01
C ARG A 252 17.11 2.65 15.56
N GLY A 253 15.94 2.16 15.97
CA GLY A 253 15.47 0.81 15.66
C GLY A 253 16.22 -0.28 16.45
N LYS A 254 16.56 0.00 17.70
CA LYS A 254 17.32 -0.92 18.57
C LYS A 254 16.62 -1.12 19.91
#